data_78bc47105c76000e08a7171194c79c2a
#
_entry.id   78bc47105c76000e08a7171194c79c2a
#
_cell.length_a   1.000
_cell.length_b   1.000
_cell.length_c   1.000
_cell.angle_alpha   90.00
_cell.angle_beta   90.00
_cell.angle_gamma   90.00
#
_symmetry.space_group_name_H-M   'P 1'
#
loop_
_entity.id
_entity.type
_entity.pdbx_description
1 polymer ?
#
loop_
_entity_poly.entity_id
_entity_poly.type
_entity_poly.pdbx_seq_one_letter_code
_entity_poly.pdbx_strand_id
1 'polypeptide(L)'
;PHHAKYSHRDSVNRIIEFKYRVALPAPSLYGQFNNLDDIGYVITALKMLGFDEVFEVARGAELVSDATRKYIAEHDIPRPVISSACPAVCRLIRVCFPHLVPHVLPLNSPMETAALIARSEAQAKTGLDSSDIGIFFIMPCPAKITAVKQPICLPESNVDAVIAMKDIYPVLL
;
A
#
# COMPACT_ATOMS: atom_id res chain seq x y z
N PRO A 1 1.60 -1.88 26.27
CA PRO A 1 1.43 -2.50 24.95
C PRO A 1 -0.05 -2.43 24.57
N HIS A 2 -0.45 -1.37 23.89
CA HIS A 2 -1.79 -1.26 23.36
C HIS A 2 -1.85 -2.11 22.09
N HIS A 3 -2.32 -3.33 22.20
CA HIS A 3 -2.78 -4.11 21.07
C HIS A 3 -3.99 -3.40 20.48
N ALA A 4 -3.79 -2.69 19.38
CA ALA A 4 -4.89 -2.20 18.58
C ALA A 4 -5.67 -3.41 18.07
N LYS A 5 -6.80 -3.71 18.70
CA LYS A 5 -7.79 -4.66 18.18
C LYS A 5 -8.44 -4.01 16.95
N TYR A 6 -7.80 -4.14 15.79
CA TYR A 6 -8.45 -3.76 14.54
C TYR A 6 -9.30 -4.94 14.08
N SER A 7 -10.59 -4.74 14.00
CA SER A 7 -11.54 -5.71 13.46
C SER A 7 -11.22 -5.93 11.98
N HIS A 8 -10.79 -7.14 11.63
CA HIS A 8 -10.54 -7.55 10.25
C HIS A 8 -11.83 -7.55 9.41
N ARG A 9 -12.99 -7.69 10.04
CA ARG A 9 -14.30 -7.68 9.38
C ARG A 9 -14.61 -6.33 8.74
N ASP A 10 -14.15 -5.22 9.30
CA ASP A 10 -14.43 -3.89 8.76
C ASP A 10 -13.80 -3.68 7.39
N SER A 11 -12.62 -4.24 7.14
CA SER A 11 -11.92 -4.09 5.86
C SER A 11 -12.58 -4.86 4.72
N VAL A 12 -13.10 -6.07 4.99
CA VAL A 12 -13.79 -6.89 3.97
C VAL A 12 -15.20 -6.33 3.70
N ASN A 13 -15.91 -5.88 4.73
CA ASN A 13 -17.23 -5.29 4.57
C ASN A 13 -17.18 -3.97 3.76
N ARG A 14 -16.08 -3.21 3.86
CA ARG A 14 -15.89 -1.99 3.07
C ARG A 14 -15.75 -2.22 1.57
N ILE A 15 -15.46 -3.43 1.13
CA ILE A 15 -15.36 -3.76 -0.31
C ILE A 15 -16.69 -3.46 -1.01
N ILE A 16 -17.82 -3.73 -0.36
CA ILE A 16 -19.16 -3.53 -0.95
C ILE A 16 -19.60 -2.06 -0.99
N GLU A 17 -18.90 -1.15 -0.31
CA GLU A 17 -19.24 0.28 -0.27
C GLU A 17 -18.88 1.02 -1.56
N PHE A 18 -17.97 0.45 -2.37
CA PHE A 18 -17.45 1.08 -3.57
C PHE A 18 -18.03 0.47 -4.84
N LYS A 19 -18.23 1.32 -5.86
CA LYS A 19 -18.72 0.90 -7.18
C LYS A 19 -17.63 0.21 -8.00
N TYR A 20 -16.37 0.61 -7.82
CA TYR A 20 -15.21 0.03 -8.47
C TYR A 20 -14.11 -0.25 -7.46
N ARG A 21 -13.59 -1.46 -7.44
CA ARG A 21 -12.69 -1.98 -6.41
C ARG A 21 -11.38 -2.41 -7.00
N VAL A 22 -10.30 -1.80 -6.55
CA VAL A 22 -8.94 -2.10 -6.99
C VAL A 22 -8.17 -2.78 -5.86
N ALA A 23 -7.68 -3.99 -6.09
CA ALA A 23 -6.77 -4.67 -5.20
C ALA A 23 -5.33 -4.23 -5.46
N LEU A 24 -4.60 -3.90 -4.40
CA LEU A 24 -3.15 -3.62 -4.42
C LEU A 24 -2.42 -4.75 -3.68
N PRO A 25 -2.07 -5.87 -4.31
CA PRO A 25 -1.29 -6.91 -3.66
C PRO A 25 0.16 -6.47 -3.45
N ALA A 26 0.66 -6.62 -2.22
CA ALA A 26 2.08 -6.50 -1.97
C ALA A 26 2.82 -7.69 -2.63
N PRO A 27 4.04 -7.51 -3.15
CA PRO A 27 4.79 -8.56 -3.83
C PRO A 27 4.97 -9.85 -3.00
N SER A 28 5.02 -9.70 -1.67
CA SER A 28 5.10 -10.84 -0.75
C SER A 28 3.87 -11.76 -0.75
N LEU A 29 2.73 -11.34 -1.32
CA LEU A 29 1.56 -12.20 -1.47
C LEU A 29 1.87 -13.38 -2.39
N TYR A 30 2.52 -13.12 -3.51
CA TYR A 30 2.85 -14.16 -4.49
C TYR A 30 3.78 -15.24 -3.92
N GLY A 31 4.69 -14.85 -3.04
CA GLY A 31 5.60 -15.78 -2.37
C GLY A 31 4.96 -16.65 -1.27
N GLN A 32 3.65 -16.48 -0.99
CA GLN A 32 2.95 -17.36 -0.05
C GLN A 32 2.51 -18.70 -0.69
N PHE A 33 2.44 -18.74 -2.01
CA PHE A 33 1.93 -19.91 -2.73
C PHE A 33 3.07 -20.82 -3.13
N ASN A 34 3.01 -22.07 -2.69
CA ASN A 34 3.96 -23.10 -3.12
C ASN A 34 3.67 -23.49 -4.58
N ASN A 35 4.72 -23.60 -5.40
CA ASN A 35 4.61 -24.00 -6.81
C ASN A 35 3.72 -23.09 -7.66
N LEU A 36 3.76 -21.78 -7.41
CA LEU A 36 3.07 -20.80 -8.24
C LEU A 36 3.87 -20.59 -9.54
N ASP A 37 3.40 -21.19 -10.63
CA ASP A 37 4.06 -21.08 -11.93
C ASP A 37 3.79 -19.73 -12.61
N ASP A 38 2.62 -19.13 -12.34
CA ASP A 38 2.21 -17.84 -12.90
C ASP A 38 1.43 -17.01 -11.85
N ILE A 39 1.88 -15.78 -11.62
CA ILE A 39 1.18 -14.81 -10.76
C ILE A 39 -0.22 -14.47 -11.27
N GLY A 40 -0.49 -14.69 -12.55
CA GLY A 40 -1.79 -14.52 -13.18
C GLY A 40 -2.91 -15.31 -12.50
N TYR A 41 -2.61 -16.46 -11.88
CA TYR A 41 -3.59 -17.21 -11.10
C TYR A 41 -4.06 -16.43 -9.86
N VAL A 42 -3.14 -15.80 -9.14
CA VAL A 42 -3.48 -14.99 -7.97
C VAL A 42 -4.28 -13.75 -8.38
N ILE A 43 -3.90 -13.11 -9.48
CA ILE A 43 -4.61 -11.96 -10.04
C ILE A 43 -6.04 -12.35 -10.42
N THR A 44 -6.20 -13.50 -11.08
CA THR A 44 -7.51 -14.03 -11.48
C THR A 44 -8.36 -14.35 -10.25
N ALA A 45 -7.79 -15.01 -9.25
CA ALA A 45 -8.49 -15.34 -8.01
C ALA A 45 -8.95 -14.07 -7.25
N LEU A 46 -8.13 -13.02 -7.20
CA LEU A 46 -8.54 -11.73 -6.63
C LEU A 46 -9.75 -11.13 -7.38
N LYS A 47 -9.77 -11.22 -8.71
CA LYS A 47 -10.93 -10.77 -9.50
C LYS A 47 -12.18 -11.62 -9.23
N MET A 48 -12.03 -12.93 -9.06
CA MET A 48 -13.14 -13.82 -8.68
C MET A 48 -13.69 -13.52 -7.27
N LEU A 49 -12.87 -12.96 -6.37
CA LEU A 49 -13.30 -12.49 -5.05
C LEU A 49 -14.08 -11.16 -5.10
N GLY A 50 -14.21 -10.55 -6.27
CA GLY A 50 -15.01 -9.36 -6.47
C GLY A 50 -14.21 -8.06 -6.61
N PHE A 51 -12.90 -8.13 -6.82
CA PHE A 51 -12.13 -6.96 -7.24
C PHE A 51 -12.28 -6.76 -8.75
N ASP A 52 -12.59 -5.53 -9.15
CA ASP A 52 -12.78 -5.18 -10.55
C ASP A 52 -11.43 -5.06 -11.27
N GLU A 53 -10.39 -4.67 -10.52
CA GLU A 53 -9.02 -4.53 -11.03
C GLU A 53 -7.98 -4.95 -9.98
N VAL A 54 -6.82 -5.37 -10.47
CA VAL A 54 -5.63 -5.64 -9.65
C VAL A 54 -4.49 -4.79 -10.17
N PHE A 55 -3.94 -3.94 -9.31
CA PHE A 55 -2.81 -3.08 -9.62
C PHE A 55 -1.62 -3.46 -8.74
N GLU A 56 -0.52 -3.87 -9.33
CA GLU A 56 0.63 -4.35 -8.58
C GLU A 56 1.42 -3.20 -7.93
N VAL A 57 1.64 -3.32 -6.63
CA VAL A 57 2.43 -2.33 -5.86
C VAL A 57 3.86 -2.21 -6.37
N ALA A 58 4.37 -3.22 -7.05
CA ALA A 58 5.68 -3.19 -7.70
C ALA A 58 5.85 -2.01 -8.67
N ARG A 59 4.80 -1.65 -9.44
CA ARG A 59 4.82 -0.48 -10.33
C ARG A 59 5.06 0.84 -9.55
N GLY A 60 4.41 0.98 -8.39
CA GLY A 60 4.65 2.11 -7.50
C GLY A 60 6.07 2.11 -6.91
N ALA A 61 6.62 0.92 -6.62
CA ALA A 61 7.97 0.78 -6.09
C ALA A 61 9.05 1.17 -7.12
N GLU A 62 8.85 0.85 -8.38
CA GLU A 62 9.75 1.27 -9.47
C GLU A 62 9.81 2.79 -9.58
N LEU A 63 8.65 3.46 -9.59
CA LEU A 63 8.58 4.92 -9.65
C LEU A 63 9.21 5.60 -8.43
N VAL A 64 8.97 5.06 -7.23
CA VAL A 64 9.62 5.56 -6.01
C VAL A 64 11.13 5.36 -6.06
N SER A 65 11.61 4.27 -6.64
CA SER A 65 13.05 4.00 -6.82
C SER A 65 13.69 5.00 -7.77
N ASP A 66 13.01 5.32 -8.88
CA ASP A 66 13.49 6.33 -9.84
C ASP A 66 13.47 7.74 -9.24
N ALA A 67 12.37 8.08 -8.54
CA ALA A 67 12.28 9.35 -7.82
C ALA A 67 13.36 9.47 -6.74
N THR A 68 13.67 8.38 -6.04
CA THR A 68 14.73 8.33 -5.02
C THR A 68 16.10 8.64 -5.64
N ARG A 69 16.41 7.99 -6.77
CA ARG A 69 17.69 8.23 -7.47
C ARG A 69 17.84 9.69 -7.90
N LYS A 70 16.81 10.28 -8.49
CA LYS A 70 16.79 11.68 -8.91
C LYS A 70 16.91 12.61 -7.71
N TYR A 71 16.11 12.35 -6.67
CA TYR A 71 16.11 13.20 -5.48
C TYR A 71 17.48 13.25 -4.79
N ILE A 72 18.15 12.08 -4.64
CA ILE A 72 19.49 11.99 -4.04
C ILE A 72 20.55 12.67 -4.92
N ALA A 73 20.37 12.68 -6.25
CA ALA A 73 21.30 13.33 -7.16
C ALA A 73 21.17 14.87 -7.17
N GLU A 74 19.96 15.37 -6.92
CA GLU A 74 19.63 16.80 -7.02
C GLU A 74 19.68 17.55 -5.67
N HIS A 75 19.66 16.82 -4.54
CA HIS A 75 19.57 17.41 -3.21
C HIS A 75 20.68 16.90 -2.30
N ASP A 76 21.24 17.82 -1.50
CA ASP A 76 22.18 17.47 -0.44
C ASP A 76 21.40 16.98 0.80
N ILE A 77 21.34 15.66 0.95
CA ILE A 77 20.63 15.01 2.05
C ILE A 77 21.66 14.48 3.07
N PRO A 78 21.44 14.69 4.38
CA PRO A 78 22.32 14.15 5.40
C PRO A 78 22.43 12.62 5.29
N ARG A 79 23.62 12.08 5.45
CA ARG A 79 23.85 10.62 5.43
C ARG A 79 23.86 10.04 6.85
N PRO A 80 23.37 8.81 7.03
CA PRO A 80 22.77 7.90 6.05
C PRO A 80 21.40 8.37 5.56
N VAL A 81 21.07 8.15 4.29
CA VAL A 81 19.74 8.42 3.72
C VAL A 81 18.79 7.28 4.10
N ILE A 82 17.63 7.63 4.65
CA ILE A 82 16.65 6.66 5.18
C ILE A 82 15.41 6.66 4.30
N SER A 83 14.99 5.49 3.85
CA SER A 83 13.77 5.32 3.05
C SER A 83 12.50 5.58 3.90
N SER A 84 11.54 6.32 3.33
CA SER A 84 10.21 6.56 3.91
C SER A 84 9.23 5.39 3.74
N ALA A 85 9.61 4.31 3.07
CA ALA A 85 8.71 3.19 2.73
C ALA A 85 8.15 2.44 3.94
N CYS A 86 8.89 2.40 5.07
CA CYS A 86 8.47 1.71 6.28
C CYS A 86 7.85 2.65 7.31
N PRO A 87 6.52 2.61 7.55
CA PRO A 87 5.87 3.51 8.51
C PRO A 87 6.29 3.27 9.96
N ALA A 88 6.67 2.03 10.31
CA ALA A 88 7.17 1.73 11.65
C ALA A 88 8.51 2.42 11.91
N VAL A 89 9.42 2.38 10.94
CA VAL A 89 10.73 3.07 11.03
C VAL A 89 10.52 4.58 11.08
N CYS A 90 9.67 5.14 10.22
CA CYS A 90 9.39 6.59 10.24
C CYS A 90 8.80 7.05 11.58
N ARG A 91 7.89 6.27 12.18
CA ARG A 91 7.33 6.58 13.51
C ARG A 91 8.39 6.46 14.60
N LEU A 92 9.22 5.41 14.58
CA LEU A 92 10.31 5.21 15.52
C LEU A 92 11.28 6.40 15.49
N ILE A 93 11.68 6.84 14.29
CA ILE A 93 12.56 7.99 14.11
C ILE A 93 11.93 9.24 14.72
N ARG A 94 10.67 9.53 14.40
CA ARG A 94 10.00 10.74 14.91
C ARG A 94 9.89 10.78 16.43
N VAL A 95 9.72 9.64 17.08
CA VAL A 95 9.49 9.55 18.53
C VAL A 95 10.81 9.40 19.30
N CYS A 96 11.68 8.50 18.85
CA CYS A 96 12.88 8.13 19.58
C CYS A 96 14.16 8.79 19.07
N PHE A 97 14.20 9.17 17.80
CA PHE A 97 15.39 9.68 17.12
C PHE A 97 15.09 10.93 16.26
N PRO A 98 14.51 12.00 16.84
CA PRO A 98 14.03 13.16 16.06
C PRO A 98 15.15 13.85 15.26
N HIS A 99 16.41 13.74 15.66
CA HIS A 99 17.57 14.25 14.93
C HIS A 99 17.80 13.54 13.58
N LEU A 100 17.22 12.33 13.37
CA LEU A 100 17.29 11.61 12.11
C LEU A 100 16.14 11.95 11.14
N VAL A 101 15.19 12.79 11.53
CA VAL A 101 14.09 13.21 10.64
C VAL A 101 14.60 13.84 9.33
N PRO A 102 15.63 14.70 9.32
CA PRO A 102 16.18 15.25 8.08
C PRO A 102 16.83 14.22 7.15
N HIS A 103 17.13 13.03 7.66
CA HIS A 103 17.71 11.91 6.90
C HIS A 103 16.66 11.10 6.15
N VAL A 104 15.36 11.24 6.50
CA VAL A 104 14.28 10.49 5.89
C VAL A 104 13.88 11.13 4.57
N LEU A 105 13.84 10.34 3.50
CA LEU A 105 13.43 10.80 2.18
C LEU A 105 11.98 11.33 2.23
N PRO A 106 11.72 12.55 1.72
CA PRO A 106 10.38 13.13 1.66
C PRO A 106 9.60 12.62 0.44
N LEU A 107 9.57 11.30 0.26
CA LEU A 107 8.88 10.64 -0.83
C LEU A 107 7.74 9.78 -0.30
N ASN A 108 6.67 9.66 -1.09
CA ASN A 108 5.58 8.75 -0.77
C ASN A 108 6.07 7.30 -0.73
N SER A 109 5.46 6.48 0.11
CA SER A 109 5.75 5.05 0.10
C SER A 109 5.26 4.39 -1.19
N PRO A 110 5.85 3.25 -1.62
CA PRO A 110 5.36 2.50 -2.78
C PRO A 110 3.85 2.20 -2.75
N MET A 111 3.31 1.93 -1.57
CA MET A 111 1.87 1.71 -1.36
C MET A 111 1.05 2.95 -1.74
N GLU A 112 1.41 4.12 -1.21
CA GLU A 112 0.70 5.36 -1.48
C GLU A 112 0.82 5.80 -2.95
N THR A 113 2.01 5.62 -3.53
CA THR A 113 2.25 5.92 -4.95
C THR A 113 1.42 5.00 -5.84
N ALA A 114 1.41 3.70 -5.57
CA ALA A 114 0.60 2.73 -6.31
C ALA A 114 -0.89 3.04 -6.18
N ALA A 115 -1.37 3.38 -4.97
CA ALA A 115 -2.77 3.72 -4.72
C ALA A 115 -3.21 4.96 -5.51
N LEU A 116 -2.39 6.00 -5.53
CA LEU A 116 -2.65 7.23 -6.28
C LEU A 116 -2.79 6.96 -7.79
N ILE A 117 -1.85 6.18 -8.35
CA ILE A 117 -1.85 5.83 -9.77
C ILE A 117 -3.05 4.95 -10.11
N ALA A 118 -3.28 3.90 -9.32
CA ALA A 118 -4.38 2.97 -9.52
C ALA A 118 -5.75 3.69 -9.51
N ARG A 119 -5.94 4.64 -8.59
CA ARG A 119 -7.15 5.46 -8.54
C ARG A 119 -7.28 6.34 -9.79
N SER A 120 -6.21 6.99 -10.21
CA SER A 120 -6.21 7.84 -11.41
C SER A 120 -6.49 7.03 -12.68
N GLU A 121 -5.86 5.86 -12.85
CA GLU A 121 -6.12 4.95 -13.97
C GLU A 121 -7.58 4.45 -13.97
N ALA A 122 -8.10 4.08 -12.80
CA ALA A 122 -9.48 3.63 -12.65
C ALA A 122 -10.49 4.75 -12.99
N GLN A 123 -10.24 5.99 -12.54
CA GLN A 123 -11.07 7.15 -12.91
C GLN A 123 -11.07 7.38 -14.43
N ALA A 124 -9.90 7.38 -15.05
CA ALA A 124 -9.78 7.56 -16.50
C ALA A 124 -10.49 6.46 -17.29
N LYS A 125 -10.47 5.22 -16.78
CA LYS A 125 -11.09 4.06 -17.42
C LYS A 125 -12.60 4.01 -17.25
N THR A 126 -13.10 4.36 -16.07
CA THR A 126 -14.51 4.16 -15.71
C THR A 126 -15.35 5.42 -15.78
N GLY A 127 -14.74 6.61 -15.73
CA GLY A 127 -15.43 7.89 -15.60
C GLY A 127 -16.08 8.10 -14.21
N LEU A 128 -15.80 7.24 -13.23
CA LEU A 128 -16.33 7.34 -11.87
C LEU A 128 -15.62 8.44 -11.08
N ASP A 129 -16.31 8.98 -10.10
CA ASP A 129 -15.71 9.88 -9.11
C ASP A 129 -14.73 9.13 -8.20
N SER A 130 -13.72 9.84 -7.69
CA SER A 130 -12.70 9.27 -6.81
C SER A 130 -13.30 8.56 -5.58
N SER A 131 -14.42 9.07 -5.05
CA SER A 131 -15.15 8.52 -3.90
C SER A 131 -15.84 7.18 -4.19
N ASP A 132 -16.13 6.89 -5.46
CA ASP A 132 -16.77 5.64 -5.89
C ASP A 132 -15.75 4.50 -6.14
N ILE A 133 -14.46 4.83 -6.12
CA ILE A 133 -13.36 3.89 -6.37
C ILE A 133 -12.67 3.54 -5.06
N GLY A 134 -12.73 2.27 -4.67
CA GLY A 134 -12.07 1.75 -3.47
C GLY A 134 -10.71 1.13 -3.78
N ILE A 135 -9.70 1.54 -3.03
CA ILE A 135 -8.32 1.01 -3.13
C ILE A 135 -8.01 0.16 -1.90
N PHE A 136 -7.75 -1.13 -2.13
CA PHE A 136 -7.57 -2.12 -1.08
C PHE A 136 -6.16 -2.70 -1.09
N PHE A 137 -5.37 -2.38 -0.07
CA PHE A 137 -4.00 -2.87 0.03
C PHE A 137 -3.93 -4.22 0.75
N ILE A 138 -3.39 -5.24 0.09
CA ILE A 138 -3.22 -6.60 0.62
C ILE A 138 -1.77 -6.79 1.07
N MET A 139 -1.54 -7.02 2.37
CA MET A 139 -0.20 -6.97 2.92
C MET A 139 0.01 -7.79 4.21
N PRO A 140 1.28 -8.16 4.55
CA PRO A 140 1.58 -8.91 5.77
C PRO A 140 1.81 -8.04 7.02
N CYS A 141 2.07 -6.73 6.86
CA CYS A 141 2.61 -5.87 7.92
C CYS A 141 1.54 -5.02 8.62
N PRO A 142 1.24 -5.24 9.93
CA PRO A 142 0.20 -4.48 10.64
C PRO A 142 0.50 -2.98 10.77
N ALA A 143 1.77 -2.55 10.66
CA ALA A 143 2.13 -1.13 10.70
C ALA A 143 1.51 -0.34 9.53
N LYS A 144 1.20 -0.99 8.41
CA LYS A 144 0.51 -0.36 7.27
C LYS A 144 -0.94 -0.01 7.60
N ILE A 145 -1.63 -0.79 8.42
CA ILE A 145 -2.98 -0.47 8.90
C ILE A 145 -2.96 0.87 9.66
N THR A 146 -1.97 1.02 10.53
CA THR A 146 -1.80 2.29 11.26
C THR A 146 -1.43 3.44 10.32
N ALA A 147 -0.60 3.17 9.30
CA ALA A 147 -0.21 4.21 8.34
C ALA A 147 -1.38 4.72 7.51
N VAL A 148 -2.31 3.85 7.11
CA VAL A 148 -3.52 4.23 6.38
C VAL A 148 -4.47 5.04 7.27
N LYS A 149 -4.67 4.60 8.52
CA LYS A 149 -5.58 5.30 9.46
C LYS A 149 -5.02 6.61 10.01
N GLN A 150 -3.71 6.71 10.14
CA GLN A 150 -3.00 7.86 10.68
C GLN A 150 -1.71 8.09 9.86
N PRO A 151 -1.82 8.65 8.67
CA PRO A 151 -0.65 8.93 7.84
C PRO A 151 0.29 9.92 8.53
N ILE A 152 1.60 9.79 8.26
CA ILE A 152 2.61 10.64 8.89
C ILE A 152 2.97 11.83 8.01
N CYS A 153 3.01 11.62 6.70
CA CYS A 153 3.52 12.59 5.73
C CYS A 153 2.43 13.11 4.76
N LEU A 154 1.23 12.57 4.85
CA LEU A 154 0.07 12.93 4.02
C LEU A 154 -1.07 13.37 4.93
N PRO A 155 -1.94 14.28 4.49
CA PRO A 155 -3.18 14.61 5.21
C PRO A 155 -4.11 13.40 5.34
N GLU A 156 -4.22 12.63 4.27
CA GLU A 156 -4.99 11.39 4.18
C GLU A 156 -4.25 10.36 3.34
N SER A 157 -4.51 9.06 3.59
CA SER A 157 -3.98 7.97 2.77
C SER A 157 -4.76 7.85 1.46
N ASN A 158 -4.07 7.48 0.38
CA ASN A 158 -4.71 7.13 -0.89
C ASN A 158 -5.33 5.72 -0.88
N VAL A 159 -5.13 4.96 0.21
CA VAL A 159 -5.66 3.61 0.42
C VAL A 159 -6.88 3.68 1.32
N ASP A 160 -8.00 3.11 0.90
CA ASP A 160 -9.26 3.12 1.66
C ASP A 160 -9.29 2.05 2.74
N ALA A 161 -8.73 0.88 2.45
CA ALA A 161 -8.68 -0.21 3.42
C ALA A 161 -7.45 -1.11 3.23
N VAL A 162 -7.08 -1.78 4.31
CA VAL A 162 -5.97 -2.74 4.33
C VAL A 162 -6.51 -4.12 4.67
N ILE A 163 -6.17 -5.11 3.85
CA ILE A 163 -6.52 -6.52 4.04
C ILE A 163 -5.25 -7.27 4.44
N ALA A 164 -5.30 -7.99 5.55
CA ALA A 164 -4.16 -8.80 5.95
C ALA A 164 -4.06 -10.07 5.09
N MET A 165 -2.85 -10.42 4.67
CA MET A 165 -2.62 -11.64 3.87
C MET A 165 -3.17 -12.89 4.52
N LYS A 166 -3.03 -13.02 5.85
CA LYS A 166 -3.55 -14.18 6.59
C LYS A 166 -5.06 -14.38 6.46
N ASP A 167 -5.81 -13.31 6.14
CA ASP A 167 -7.26 -13.36 6.05
C ASP A 167 -7.72 -13.65 4.61
N ILE A 168 -6.96 -13.20 3.62
CA ILE A 168 -7.30 -13.43 2.20
C ILE A 168 -6.67 -14.72 1.65
N TYR A 169 -5.49 -15.12 2.14
CA TYR A 169 -4.78 -16.31 1.65
C TYR A 169 -5.60 -17.60 1.70
N PRO A 170 -6.33 -17.93 2.80
CA PRO A 170 -7.17 -19.14 2.84
C PRO A 170 -8.33 -19.12 1.86
N VAL A 171 -8.71 -17.95 1.36
CA VAL A 171 -9.83 -17.80 0.40
C VAL A 171 -9.31 -17.89 -1.04
N LEU A 172 -8.01 -17.70 -1.25
CA LEU A 172 -7.35 -17.83 -2.55
C LEU A 172 -6.88 -19.26 -2.85
N LEU A 173 -6.88 -20.16 -1.84
CA LEU A 173 -6.60 -21.60 -1.99
C LEU A 173 -7.84 -22.38 -2.42
#